data_e36d2b3d040718e0f9bac030aa31263d
#
_entry.id   e36d2b3d040718e0f9bac030aa31263d
#
_cell.length_a   1.000
_cell.length_b   1.000
_cell.length_c   1.000
_cell.angle_alpha   90.00
_cell.angle_beta   90.00
_cell.angle_gamma   90.00
#
_symmetry.space_group_name_H-M   'P 1'
#
loop_
_entity.id
_entity.type
_entity.pdbx_description
1 polymer ?
#
loop_
_entity_poly.entity_id
_entity_poly.type
_entity_poly.pdbx_seq_one_letter_code
_entity_poly.pdbx_strand_id
1 'polypeptide(L)'
;MKHAVSYELKKKDKNSGARRGVLHTPHGDIQTPVFMPVGTQATVKAMTPEQVEATGAKLILGNTYHLFLRPGHEIVREAGGLHKFMNWNHAILTDSGGFQVFSLGKLRKISEEGVTFRSHIDGSKKFISPEIAIEIQNALGADIIMAFDECAPYPADRRYVEASLNRTTRWLKRCKDAHKDIEKQSLFGIMQGGMYSDLRKMSAEQIVELDLPGYAIGGLSVGEPKELMIEVLNSCVDYLPAEKARYL
;
A
#
# COMPACT_ATOMS: atom_id res chain seq x y z
N MET A 1 15.50 15.62 -1.04
CA MET A 1 14.31 16.06 -1.81
C MET A 1 13.11 16.09 -0.86
N LYS A 2 12.20 17.06 -1.01
CA LYS A 2 10.98 17.13 -0.16
C LYS A 2 9.92 16.21 -0.75
N HIS A 3 9.48 15.22 0.01
CA HIS A 3 8.37 14.35 -0.37
C HIS A 3 7.03 15.06 -0.19
N ALA A 4 6.02 14.65 -0.96
CA ALA A 4 4.66 15.17 -0.86
C ALA A 4 4.03 14.89 0.51
N VAL A 5 4.38 13.75 1.11
CA VAL A 5 3.88 13.33 2.42
C VAL A 5 5.03 13.26 3.42
N SER A 6 4.78 13.73 4.64
CA SER A 6 5.70 13.60 5.77
C SER A 6 4.95 13.26 7.05
N TYR A 7 5.66 12.70 8.02
CA TYR A 7 5.09 12.30 9.31
C TYR A 7 5.79 13.01 10.44
N GLU A 8 5.02 13.61 11.35
CA GLU A 8 5.51 14.22 12.56
C GLU A 8 5.06 13.41 13.79
N LEU A 9 6.01 12.80 14.49
CA LEU A 9 5.73 12.10 15.73
C LEU A 9 5.50 13.12 16.87
N LYS A 10 4.28 13.19 17.41
CA LYS A 10 3.92 14.11 18.50
C LYS A 10 4.14 13.51 19.88
N LYS A 11 3.85 12.21 20.05
CA LYS A 11 3.94 11.53 21.33
C LYS A 11 4.10 10.02 21.17
N LYS A 12 4.99 9.44 21.99
CA LYS A 12 5.01 8.00 22.29
C LYS A 12 4.38 7.75 23.64
N ASP A 13 3.63 6.68 23.77
CA ASP A 13 3.17 6.23 25.08
C ASP A 13 4.34 5.68 25.89
N LYS A 14 4.32 5.86 27.20
CA LYS A 14 5.39 5.41 28.10
C LYS A 14 5.30 3.92 28.44
N ASN A 15 4.11 3.34 28.34
CA ASN A 15 3.81 1.99 28.81
C ASN A 15 3.49 1.02 27.66
N SER A 16 3.44 1.50 26.43
CA SER A 16 3.13 0.68 25.25
C SER A 16 3.84 1.18 24.01
N GLY A 17 3.75 0.44 22.88
CA GLY A 17 4.26 0.85 21.58
C GLY A 17 3.40 1.91 20.86
N ALA A 18 2.33 2.44 21.50
CA ALA A 18 1.43 3.39 20.87
C ALA A 18 2.11 4.72 20.55
N ARG A 19 1.79 5.27 19.36
CA ARG A 19 2.32 6.55 18.89
C ARG A 19 1.18 7.43 18.39
N ARG A 20 1.21 8.70 18.75
CA ARG A 20 0.37 9.74 18.16
C ARG A 20 1.22 10.67 17.30
N GLY A 21 0.73 11.00 16.14
CA GLY A 21 1.43 11.90 15.23
C GLY A 21 0.50 12.62 14.27
N VAL A 22 1.09 13.34 13.34
CA VAL A 22 0.41 14.01 12.23
C VAL A 22 1.03 13.55 10.94
N LEU A 23 0.21 13.11 10.02
CA LEU A 23 0.58 12.84 8.65
C LEU A 23 0.23 14.08 7.81
N HIS A 24 1.23 14.78 7.29
CA HIS A 24 1.07 15.93 6.43
C HIS A 24 0.96 15.46 4.98
N THR A 25 -0.11 15.83 4.28
CA THR A 25 -0.36 15.46 2.88
C THR A 25 -0.72 16.70 2.04
N PRO A 26 -0.66 16.63 0.71
CA PRO A 26 -1.15 17.71 -0.16
C PRO A 26 -2.62 18.07 0.07
N HIS A 27 -3.43 17.13 0.57
CA HIS A 27 -4.86 17.32 0.84
C HIS A 27 -5.19 17.48 2.34
N GLY A 28 -4.22 17.95 3.12
CA GLY A 28 -4.38 18.33 4.52
C GLY A 28 -3.71 17.41 5.54
N ASP A 29 -3.74 17.83 6.77
CA ASP A 29 -3.15 17.17 7.92
C ASP A 29 -4.08 16.11 8.51
N ILE A 30 -3.53 14.94 8.84
CA ILE A 30 -4.26 13.80 9.37
C ILE A 30 -3.68 13.40 10.72
N GLN A 31 -4.51 13.43 11.75
CA GLN A 31 -4.13 12.93 13.08
C GLN A 31 -4.03 11.40 13.04
N THR A 32 -2.96 10.85 13.60
CA THR A 32 -2.76 9.39 13.69
C THR A 32 -2.73 8.93 15.15
N PRO A 33 -3.16 7.70 15.46
CA PRO A 33 -3.61 6.67 14.52
C PRO A 33 -4.96 7.00 13.88
N VAL A 34 -5.19 6.52 12.65
CA VAL A 34 -6.42 6.74 11.89
C VAL A 34 -6.81 5.48 11.12
N PHE A 35 -8.11 5.22 11.04
CA PHE A 35 -8.67 4.19 10.18
C PHE A 35 -8.95 4.77 8.80
N MET A 36 -8.68 4.00 7.75
CA MET A 36 -8.97 4.36 6.37
C MET A 36 -10.19 3.57 5.85
N PRO A 37 -11.36 4.22 5.65
CA PRO A 37 -12.46 3.59 4.93
C PRO A 37 -12.02 3.16 3.54
N VAL A 38 -12.47 1.97 3.11
CA VAL A 38 -12.07 1.39 1.82
C VAL A 38 -13.04 1.82 0.73
N GLY A 39 -12.50 2.57 -0.25
CA GLY A 39 -13.19 3.02 -1.46
C GLY A 39 -12.76 2.22 -2.70
N THR A 40 -13.12 0.93 -2.78
CA THR A 40 -12.57 -0.05 -3.73
C THR A 40 -12.62 0.40 -5.19
N GLN A 41 -13.75 0.96 -5.64
CA GLN A 41 -13.95 1.43 -7.02
C GLN A 41 -14.25 2.93 -7.05
N ALA A 42 -13.40 3.72 -6.41
CA ALA A 42 -13.58 5.16 -6.23
C ALA A 42 -14.88 5.51 -5.47
N THR A 43 -15.34 4.62 -4.59
CA THR A 43 -16.50 4.86 -3.72
C THR A 43 -16.41 3.99 -2.47
N VAL A 44 -16.75 4.54 -1.31
CA VAL A 44 -17.04 3.76 -0.12
C VAL A 44 -18.45 3.18 -0.28
N LYS A 45 -18.56 1.87 -0.26
CA LYS A 45 -19.81 1.19 -0.61
C LYS A 45 -20.98 1.68 0.25
N ALA A 46 -22.09 2.04 -0.44
CA ALA A 46 -23.34 2.53 0.15
C ALA A 46 -23.23 3.85 0.95
N MET A 47 -22.17 4.65 0.73
CA MET A 47 -22.00 5.97 1.34
C MET A 47 -21.63 7.02 0.28
N THR A 48 -22.19 8.22 0.41
CA THR A 48 -21.72 9.37 -0.36
C THR A 48 -20.42 9.93 0.24
N PRO A 49 -19.62 10.70 -0.52
CA PRO A 49 -18.42 11.36 0.01
C PRO A 49 -18.72 12.22 1.26
N GLU A 50 -19.84 12.94 1.28
CA GLU A 50 -20.27 13.77 2.40
C GLU A 50 -20.60 12.93 3.64
N GLN A 51 -21.20 11.75 3.46
CA GLN A 51 -21.45 10.81 4.55
C GLN A 51 -20.16 10.23 5.12
N VAL A 52 -19.19 9.92 4.25
CA VAL A 52 -17.85 9.47 4.70
C VAL A 52 -17.15 10.59 5.46
N GLU A 53 -17.18 11.82 4.95
CA GLU A 53 -16.59 12.98 5.64
C GLU A 53 -17.25 13.25 6.99
N ALA A 54 -18.58 13.10 7.10
CA ALA A 54 -19.33 13.26 8.34
C ALA A 54 -18.93 12.24 9.45
N THR A 55 -18.31 11.11 9.09
CA THR A 55 -17.72 10.17 10.08
C THR A 55 -16.43 10.71 10.71
N GLY A 56 -15.88 11.80 10.19
CA GLY A 56 -14.58 12.34 10.57
C GLY A 56 -13.40 11.75 9.78
N ALA A 57 -13.65 10.87 8.81
CA ALA A 57 -12.60 10.31 7.95
C ALA A 57 -11.94 11.43 7.11
N LYS A 58 -10.60 11.45 7.10
CA LYS A 58 -9.78 12.38 6.33
C LYS A 58 -8.79 11.67 5.40
N LEU A 59 -8.81 10.36 5.40
CA LEU A 59 -7.99 9.50 4.55
C LEU A 59 -8.80 8.28 4.17
N ILE A 60 -8.86 7.97 2.89
CA ILE A 60 -9.52 6.76 2.35
C ILE A 60 -8.54 5.92 1.56
N LEU A 61 -8.86 4.64 1.37
CA LEU A 61 -8.07 3.72 0.58
C LEU A 61 -8.78 3.41 -0.74
N GLY A 62 -8.09 3.57 -1.87
CA GLY A 62 -8.50 3.12 -3.19
C GLY A 62 -7.74 1.86 -3.61
N ASN A 63 -8.41 0.91 -4.27
CA ASN A 63 -7.75 -0.32 -4.72
C ASN A 63 -7.30 -0.23 -6.17
N THR A 64 -5.99 -0.18 -6.36
CA THR A 64 -5.33 -0.05 -7.67
C THR A 64 -5.76 -1.12 -8.67
N TYR A 65 -5.80 -2.38 -8.27
CA TYR A 65 -6.23 -3.49 -9.12
C TYR A 65 -7.64 -3.29 -9.69
N HIS A 66 -8.60 -2.92 -8.84
CA HIS A 66 -9.98 -2.73 -9.27
C HIS A 66 -10.14 -1.54 -10.19
N LEU A 67 -9.48 -0.42 -9.87
CA LEU A 67 -9.49 0.80 -10.68
C LEU A 67 -8.76 0.62 -12.02
N PHE A 68 -7.70 -0.17 -12.08
CA PHE A 68 -7.02 -0.56 -13.31
C PHE A 68 -7.93 -1.34 -14.25
N LEU A 69 -8.72 -2.29 -13.71
CA LEU A 69 -9.63 -3.10 -14.52
C LEU A 69 -10.90 -2.34 -14.92
N ARG A 70 -11.43 -1.51 -14.03
CA ARG A 70 -12.66 -0.74 -14.26
C ARG A 70 -12.74 0.48 -13.33
N PRO A 71 -12.85 1.70 -13.87
CA PRO A 71 -13.06 2.05 -15.28
C PRO A 71 -11.80 2.00 -16.14
N GLY A 72 -10.62 1.86 -15.55
CA GLY A 72 -9.30 2.04 -16.13
C GLY A 72 -8.66 3.35 -15.65
N HIS A 73 -7.36 3.29 -15.38
CA HIS A 73 -6.62 4.43 -14.83
C HIS A 73 -6.55 5.64 -15.80
N GLU A 74 -6.62 5.39 -17.11
CA GLU A 74 -6.65 6.44 -18.12
C GLU A 74 -7.92 7.33 -18.00
N ILE A 75 -9.09 6.68 -17.82
CA ILE A 75 -10.36 7.42 -17.64
C ILE A 75 -10.31 8.24 -16.35
N VAL A 76 -9.75 7.69 -15.28
CA VAL A 76 -9.58 8.42 -14.00
C VAL A 76 -8.63 9.60 -14.18
N ARG A 77 -7.54 9.44 -14.94
CA ARG A 77 -6.60 10.52 -15.27
C ARG A 77 -7.27 11.64 -16.06
N GLU A 78 -8.04 11.30 -17.10
CA GLU A 78 -8.80 12.26 -17.89
C GLU A 78 -9.83 13.04 -17.07
N ALA A 79 -10.43 12.38 -16.07
CA ALA A 79 -11.32 13.03 -15.10
C ALA A 79 -10.59 13.94 -14.09
N GLY A 80 -9.24 13.98 -14.13
CA GLY A 80 -8.40 14.80 -13.24
C GLY A 80 -7.97 14.13 -11.96
N GLY A 81 -7.90 12.78 -11.95
CA GLY A 81 -7.47 11.94 -10.83
C GLY A 81 -8.61 11.52 -9.90
N LEU A 82 -8.32 10.65 -8.93
CA LEU A 82 -9.31 10.07 -8.03
C LEU A 82 -10.06 11.13 -7.22
N HIS A 83 -9.38 12.17 -6.75
CA HIS A 83 -9.99 13.23 -5.95
C HIS A 83 -11.17 13.87 -6.68
N LYS A 84 -10.99 14.22 -7.95
CA LYS A 84 -12.07 14.78 -8.77
C LYS A 84 -13.08 13.71 -9.18
N PHE A 85 -12.60 12.54 -9.59
CA PHE A 85 -13.45 11.45 -10.07
C PHE A 85 -14.47 10.98 -9.03
N MET A 86 -14.11 10.97 -7.74
CA MET A 86 -14.99 10.55 -6.65
C MET A 86 -15.51 11.71 -5.78
N ASN A 87 -15.22 12.96 -6.14
CA ASN A 87 -15.58 14.15 -5.36
C ASN A 87 -15.08 14.08 -3.90
N TRP A 88 -13.81 13.74 -3.69
CA TRP A 88 -13.19 13.60 -2.38
C TRP A 88 -12.05 14.61 -2.22
N ASN A 89 -12.17 15.53 -1.25
CA ASN A 89 -11.23 16.64 -1.07
C ASN A 89 -10.14 16.38 -0.04
N HIS A 90 -10.11 15.18 0.57
CA HIS A 90 -9.12 14.79 1.56
C HIS A 90 -8.15 13.77 0.99
N ALA A 91 -7.18 13.32 1.79
CA ALA A 91 -6.14 12.43 1.34
C ALA A 91 -6.67 11.06 0.88
N ILE A 92 -5.93 10.49 -0.07
CA ILE A 92 -6.16 9.15 -0.62
C ILE A 92 -4.86 8.36 -0.55
N LEU A 93 -4.96 7.09 -0.11
CA LEU A 93 -3.93 6.08 -0.31
C LEU A 93 -4.42 5.09 -1.37
N THR A 94 -3.60 4.76 -2.36
CA THR A 94 -3.84 3.61 -3.23
C THR A 94 -2.95 2.45 -2.84
N ASP A 95 -3.53 1.24 -2.73
CA ASP A 95 -2.75 0.02 -2.51
C ASP A 95 -1.90 -0.33 -3.74
N SER A 96 -1.01 -1.32 -3.61
CA SER A 96 -0.15 -1.78 -4.71
C SER A 96 -0.91 -2.51 -5.82
N GLY A 97 -2.11 -3.03 -5.53
CA GLY A 97 -2.82 -4.01 -6.34
C GLY A 97 -2.26 -5.43 -6.25
N GLY A 98 -1.12 -5.63 -5.59
CA GLY A 98 -0.45 -6.92 -5.45
C GLY A 98 -1.35 -7.96 -4.80
N PHE A 99 -1.88 -7.68 -3.61
CA PHE A 99 -2.74 -8.61 -2.89
C PHE A 99 -3.92 -9.12 -3.74
N GLN A 100 -4.62 -8.25 -4.47
CA GLN A 100 -5.76 -8.63 -5.30
C GLN A 100 -5.34 -9.48 -6.50
N VAL A 101 -4.20 -9.17 -7.12
CA VAL A 101 -3.63 -10.03 -8.18
C VAL A 101 -3.33 -11.42 -7.62
N PHE A 102 -2.85 -11.52 -6.38
CA PHE A 102 -2.52 -12.81 -5.76
C PHE A 102 -3.76 -13.54 -5.24
N SER A 103 -4.76 -12.86 -4.72
CA SER A 103 -5.97 -13.48 -4.14
C SER A 103 -7.06 -13.79 -5.17
N LEU A 104 -7.27 -12.91 -6.17
CA LEU A 104 -8.34 -13.03 -7.16
C LEU A 104 -7.89 -13.66 -8.49
N GLY A 105 -6.59 -13.65 -8.77
CA GLY A 105 -6.02 -14.18 -10.00
C GLY A 105 -5.93 -15.71 -10.00
N LYS A 106 -7.00 -16.42 -10.43
CA LYS A 106 -7.02 -17.90 -10.49
C LYS A 106 -5.92 -18.51 -11.36
N LEU A 107 -5.44 -17.78 -12.37
CA LEU A 107 -4.36 -18.19 -13.27
C LEU A 107 -3.34 -17.05 -13.32
N ARG A 108 -2.41 -17.05 -12.38
CA ARG A 108 -1.32 -16.08 -12.34
C ARG A 108 0.03 -16.74 -12.61
N LYS A 109 0.88 -16.03 -13.30
CA LYS A 109 2.29 -16.38 -13.47
C LYS A 109 3.15 -15.23 -12.96
N ILE A 110 3.94 -15.51 -11.95
CA ILE A 110 4.89 -14.56 -11.36
C ILE A 110 6.25 -14.77 -12.04
N SER A 111 6.90 -13.69 -12.40
CA SER A 111 8.27 -13.66 -12.88
C SER A 111 9.01 -12.46 -12.26
N GLU A 112 10.28 -12.30 -12.57
CA GLU A 112 11.04 -11.14 -12.10
C GLU A 112 10.54 -9.83 -12.74
N GLU A 113 10.01 -9.90 -13.97
CA GLU A 113 9.49 -8.76 -14.72
C GLU A 113 8.17 -8.24 -14.12
N GLY A 114 7.35 -9.12 -13.55
CA GLY A 114 6.02 -8.79 -13.03
C GLY A 114 5.08 -9.99 -12.97
N VAL A 115 3.79 -9.72 -12.98
CA VAL A 115 2.74 -10.73 -12.85
C VAL A 115 1.79 -10.70 -14.03
N THR A 116 1.65 -11.84 -14.69
CA THR A 116 0.59 -12.09 -15.68
C THR A 116 -0.58 -12.76 -14.97
N PHE A 117 -1.80 -12.27 -15.19
CA PHE A 117 -3.02 -12.84 -14.61
C PHE A 117 -4.21 -12.69 -15.57
N ARG A 118 -5.33 -13.32 -15.21
CA ARG A 118 -6.60 -13.12 -15.92
C ARG A 118 -7.52 -12.22 -15.11
N SER A 119 -8.09 -11.21 -15.76
CA SER A 119 -9.11 -10.35 -15.18
C SER A 119 -10.30 -11.17 -14.70
N HIS A 120 -10.76 -10.93 -13.48
CA HIS A 120 -11.94 -11.56 -12.92
C HIS A 120 -13.27 -11.03 -13.54
N ILE A 121 -13.18 -9.91 -14.28
CA ILE A 121 -14.35 -9.26 -14.90
C ILE A 121 -14.70 -9.93 -16.23
N ASP A 122 -13.70 -10.12 -17.09
CA ASP A 122 -13.90 -10.53 -18.49
C ASP A 122 -12.97 -11.69 -18.93
N GLY A 123 -12.11 -12.18 -18.04
CA GLY A 123 -11.16 -13.25 -18.32
C GLY A 123 -9.98 -12.82 -19.19
N SER A 124 -9.86 -11.56 -19.60
CA SER A 124 -8.77 -11.07 -20.43
C SER A 124 -7.43 -11.22 -19.73
N LYS A 125 -6.39 -11.54 -20.51
CA LYS A 125 -5.02 -11.62 -20.01
C LYS A 125 -4.48 -10.21 -19.74
N LYS A 126 -3.98 -9.99 -18.55
CA LYS A 126 -3.36 -8.74 -18.09
C LYS A 126 -1.95 -9.01 -17.59
N PHE A 127 -1.12 -7.97 -17.63
CA PHE A 127 0.22 -7.96 -17.07
C PHE A 127 0.43 -6.68 -16.26
N ILE A 128 1.02 -6.82 -15.07
CA ILE A 128 1.45 -5.70 -14.22
C ILE A 128 2.92 -5.93 -13.85
N SER A 129 3.76 -4.95 -14.14
CA SER A 129 5.11 -4.83 -13.61
C SER A 129 5.16 -3.75 -12.52
N PRO A 130 6.26 -3.62 -11.76
CA PRO A 130 6.47 -2.50 -10.86
C PRO A 130 6.27 -1.14 -11.53
N GLU A 131 6.79 -0.96 -12.73
CA GLU A 131 6.66 0.29 -13.49
C GLU A 131 5.21 0.59 -13.87
N ILE A 132 4.48 -0.44 -14.35
CA ILE A 132 3.06 -0.32 -14.70
C ILE A 132 2.22 -0.01 -13.44
N ALA A 133 2.52 -0.65 -12.31
CA ALA A 133 1.82 -0.37 -11.05
C ALA A 133 2.00 1.10 -10.61
N ILE A 134 3.20 1.66 -10.79
CA ILE A 134 3.47 3.07 -10.52
C ILE A 134 2.78 3.97 -11.54
N GLU A 135 2.80 3.64 -12.82
CA GLU A 135 2.07 4.38 -13.88
C GLU A 135 0.57 4.48 -13.56
N ILE A 136 -0.04 3.35 -13.18
CA ILE A 136 -1.45 3.32 -12.79
C ILE A 136 -1.69 4.25 -11.59
N GLN A 137 -0.91 4.13 -10.52
CA GLN A 137 -1.09 4.93 -9.32
C GLN A 137 -0.79 6.42 -9.54
N ASN A 138 0.18 6.75 -10.41
CA ASN A 138 0.43 8.14 -10.82
C ASN A 138 -0.78 8.71 -11.59
N ALA A 139 -1.40 7.91 -12.46
CA ALA A 139 -2.62 8.32 -13.18
C ALA A 139 -3.83 8.48 -12.24
N LEU A 140 -3.93 7.63 -11.21
CA LEU A 140 -4.97 7.74 -10.17
C LEU A 140 -4.79 8.99 -9.30
N GLY A 141 -3.57 9.46 -9.05
CA GLY A 141 -3.30 10.73 -8.39
C GLY A 141 -3.54 10.72 -6.87
N ALA A 142 -3.38 9.59 -6.18
CA ALA A 142 -3.45 9.50 -4.73
C ALA A 142 -2.26 10.19 -4.05
N ASP A 143 -2.41 10.66 -2.80
CA ASP A 143 -1.31 11.26 -2.01
C ASP A 143 -0.25 10.25 -1.63
N ILE A 144 -0.68 9.03 -1.28
CA ILE A 144 0.18 7.91 -0.92
C ILE A 144 -0.03 6.79 -1.91
N ILE A 145 1.06 6.30 -2.48
CA ILE A 145 1.08 5.15 -3.38
C ILE A 145 1.95 4.05 -2.78
N MET A 146 1.59 2.80 -3.05
CA MET A 146 2.28 1.65 -2.49
C MET A 146 3.15 0.98 -3.55
N ALA A 147 4.32 0.50 -3.12
CA ALA A 147 5.18 -0.31 -3.99
C ALA A 147 4.46 -1.60 -4.40
N PHE A 148 4.67 -2.02 -5.65
CA PHE A 148 4.17 -3.32 -6.10
C PHE A 148 4.93 -4.43 -5.38
N ASP A 149 4.20 -5.34 -4.73
CA ASP A 149 4.76 -6.37 -3.87
C ASP A 149 4.19 -7.75 -4.18
N GLU A 150 4.88 -8.78 -3.74
CA GLU A 150 4.38 -10.15 -3.74
C GLU A 150 3.98 -10.55 -2.32
N CYS A 151 2.67 -10.61 -2.09
CA CYS A 151 2.12 -11.10 -0.84
C CYS A 151 2.12 -12.64 -0.82
N ALA A 152 2.99 -13.24 -0.01
CA ALA A 152 3.02 -14.68 0.17
C ALA A 152 1.73 -15.17 0.85
N PRO A 153 1.14 -16.32 0.44
CA PRO A 153 -0.04 -16.87 1.10
C PRO A 153 0.29 -17.39 2.50
N TYR A 154 -0.74 -17.65 3.29
CA TYR A 154 -0.61 -18.39 4.54
C TYR A 154 -1.37 -19.72 4.45
N PRO A 155 -0.78 -20.86 4.87
CA PRO A 155 0.65 -21.03 5.20
C PRO A 155 1.53 -21.02 3.95
N ALA A 156 2.81 -20.66 4.11
CA ALA A 156 3.79 -20.71 3.02
C ALA A 156 5.13 -21.27 3.52
N ASP A 157 5.79 -21.99 2.63
CA ASP A 157 7.15 -22.50 2.89
C ASP A 157 8.15 -21.34 3.05
N ARG A 158 9.11 -21.49 3.99
CA ARG A 158 10.10 -20.46 4.29
C ARG A 158 10.91 -20.02 3.06
N ARG A 159 11.32 -20.96 2.23
CA ARG A 159 12.13 -20.65 1.03
C ARG A 159 11.32 -19.82 0.02
N TYR A 160 10.03 -20.13 -0.09
CA TYR A 160 9.13 -19.34 -0.92
C TYR A 160 8.99 -17.90 -0.38
N VAL A 161 8.74 -17.75 0.93
CA VAL A 161 8.62 -16.44 1.59
C VAL A 161 9.89 -15.61 1.43
N GLU A 162 11.07 -16.21 1.59
CA GLU A 162 12.36 -15.55 1.39
C GLU A 162 12.57 -15.10 -0.07
N ALA A 163 12.23 -15.95 -1.03
CA ALA A 163 12.30 -15.60 -2.45
C ALA A 163 11.32 -14.46 -2.80
N SER A 164 10.11 -14.50 -2.25
CA SER A 164 9.06 -13.50 -2.42
C SER A 164 9.47 -12.14 -1.85
N LEU A 165 9.98 -12.09 -0.61
CA LEU A 165 10.42 -10.84 0.00
C LEU A 165 11.60 -10.20 -0.78
N ASN A 166 12.57 -11.00 -1.22
CA ASN A 166 13.70 -10.50 -2.02
C ASN A 166 13.23 -9.97 -3.38
N ARG A 167 12.22 -10.58 -4.01
CA ARG A 167 11.58 -10.07 -5.23
C ARG A 167 10.88 -8.75 -4.94
N THR A 168 10.11 -8.67 -3.86
CA THR A 168 9.43 -7.43 -3.43
C THR A 168 10.43 -6.28 -3.24
N THR A 169 11.60 -6.54 -2.66
CA THR A 169 12.65 -5.51 -2.51
C THR A 169 13.20 -5.05 -3.86
N ARG A 170 13.43 -5.97 -4.80
CA ARG A 170 13.88 -5.58 -6.16
C ARG A 170 12.78 -4.80 -6.90
N TRP A 171 11.53 -5.21 -6.76
CA TRP A 171 10.39 -4.50 -7.32
C TRP A 171 10.21 -3.11 -6.70
N LEU A 172 10.43 -2.96 -5.38
CA LEU A 172 10.40 -1.65 -4.72
C LEU A 172 11.45 -0.69 -5.32
N LYS A 173 12.66 -1.16 -5.60
CA LYS A 173 13.68 -0.33 -6.27
C LYS A 173 13.20 0.14 -7.64
N ARG A 174 12.64 -0.76 -8.44
CA ARG A 174 12.04 -0.44 -9.76
C ARG A 174 10.86 0.54 -9.62
N CYS A 175 9.99 0.35 -8.63
CA CYS A 175 8.91 1.31 -8.33
C CYS A 175 9.47 2.71 -8.02
N LYS A 176 10.51 2.78 -7.16
CA LYS A 176 11.17 4.04 -6.81
C LYS A 176 11.77 4.73 -8.02
N ASP A 177 12.43 3.97 -8.90
CA ASP A 177 13.03 4.50 -10.13
C ASP A 177 11.98 4.97 -11.15
N ALA A 178 10.82 4.29 -11.21
CA ALA A 178 9.72 4.66 -12.09
C ALA A 178 8.92 5.87 -11.58
N HIS A 179 8.84 6.07 -10.25
CA HIS A 179 8.08 7.16 -9.65
C HIS A 179 8.77 8.51 -9.83
N LYS A 180 8.16 9.41 -10.63
CA LYS A 180 8.70 10.73 -10.95
C LYS A 180 7.97 11.88 -10.23
N ASP A 181 6.72 11.67 -9.81
CA ASP A 181 5.86 12.72 -9.23
C ASP A 181 6.01 12.85 -7.69
N ILE A 182 7.26 12.82 -7.22
CA ILE A 182 7.60 12.80 -5.77
C ILE A 182 7.10 14.03 -4.99
N GLU A 183 6.86 15.15 -5.68
CA GLU A 183 6.32 16.37 -5.09
C GLU A 183 4.79 16.33 -4.93
N LYS A 184 4.11 15.43 -5.64
CA LYS A 184 2.65 15.28 -5.61
C LYS A 184 2.20 14.04 -4.86
N GLN A 185 3.01 12.97 -4.91
CA GLN A 185 2.70 11.67 -4.36
C GLN A 185 3.90 11.10 -3.61
N SER A 186 3.67 10.31 -2.59
CA SER A 186 4.72 9.66 -1.82
C SER A 186 4.62 8.14 -1.91
N LEU A 187 5.69 7.51 -2.37
CA LEU A 187 5.81 6.06 -2.44
C LEU A 187 6.15 5.49 -1.05
N PHE A 188 5.34 4.54 -0.57
CA PHE A 188 5.60 3.76 0.62
C PHE A 188 6.12 2.36 0.26
N GLY A 189 7.11 1.88 1.03
CA GLY A 189 7.60 0.51 0.93
C GLY A 189 6.73 -0.46 1.72
N ILE A 190 6.79 -1.75 1.37
CA ILE A 190 6.03 -2.80 2.05
C ILE A 190 7.00 -3.83 2.62
N MET A 191 7.01 -3.98 3.95
CA MET A 191 7.72 -5.04 4.64
C MET A 191 6.96 -6.36 4.47
N GLN A 192 7.61 -7.35 3.88
CA GLN A 192 7.13 -8.71 3.76
C GLN A 192 7.92 -9.66 4.70
N GLY A 193 7.73 -10.97 4.62
CA GLY A 193 8.46 -11.96 5.41
C GLY A 193 7.57 -13.04 6.05
N GLY A 194 6.26 -13.04 5.72
CA GLY A 194 5.30 -14.01 6.23
C GLY A 194 5.26 -14.02 7.76
N MET A 195 5.26 -15.23 8.34
CA MET A 195 5.25 -15.41 9.80
C MET A 195 6.67 -15.60 10.39
N TYR A 196 7.72 -15.31 9.62
CA TYR A 196 9.11 -15.51 10.02
C TYR A 196 9.74 -14.20 10.47
N SER A 197 9.99 -14.04 11.77
CA SER A 197 10.49 -12.79 12.36
C SER A 197 11.84 -12.35 11.80
N ASP A 198 12.76 -13.28 11.53
CA ASP A 198 14.05 -12.99 10.92
C ASP A 198 13.94 -12.53 9.46
N LEU A 199 13.01 -13.10 8.70
CA LEU A 199 12.72 -12.63 7.34
C LEU A 199 12.06 -11.24 7.35
N ARG A 200 11.20 -10.95 8.33
CA ARG A 200 10.64 -9.62 8.53
C ARG A 200 11.71 -8.59 8.84
N LYS A 201 12.67 -8.95 9.70
CA LYS A 201 13.82 -8.11 10.00
C LYS A 201 14.63 -7.82 8.73
N MET A 202 14.98 -8.86 7.97
CA MET A 202 15.69 -8.73 6.70
C MET A 202 14.94 -7.81 5.73
N SER A 203 13.62 -7.99 5.58
CA SER A 203 12.80 -7.15 4.72
C SER A 203 12.80 -5.69 5.17
N ALA A 204 12.64 -5.45 6.48
CA ALA A 204 12.67 -4.10 7.04
C ALA A 204 14.01 -3.40 6.78
N GLU A 205 15.13 -4.07 7.04
CA GLU A 205 16.47 -3.54 6.78
C GLU A 205 16.63 -3.14 5.31
N GLN A 206 16.25 -4.01 4.37
CA GLN A 206 16.36 -3.76 2.94
C GLN A 206 15.49 -2.58 2.46
N ILE A 207 14.26 -2.41 2.98
CA ILE A 207 13.39 -1.33 2.53
C ILE A 207 13.70 0.00 3.21
N VAL A 208 14.20 -0.02 4.46
CA VAL A 208 14.57 1.19 5.20
C VAL A 208 15.81 1.87 4.60
N GLU A 209 16.75 1.10 4.04
CA GLU A 209 17.91 1.63 3.29
C GLU A 209 17.50 2.56 2.13
N LEU A 210 16.29 2.41 1.60
CA LEU A 210 15.79 3.24 0.50
C LEU A 210 15.25 4.61 0.96
N ASP A 211 15.19 4.87 2.25
CA ASP A 211 14.76 6.12 2.90
C ASP A 211 13.44 6.67 2.31
N LEU A 212 12.37 5.90 2.43
CA LEU A 212 11.05 6.28 1.94
C LEU A 212 10.29 7.13 2.97
N PRO A 213 9.25 7.89 2.55
CA PRO A 213 8.42 8.69 3.44
C PRO A 213 7.63 7.89 4.47
N GLY A 214 7.34 6.61 4.16
CA GLY A 214 6.60 5.71 5.05
C GLY A 214 6.71 4.26 4.61
N TYR A 215 6.21 3.37 5.47
CA TYR A 215 6.32 1.93 5.29
C TYR A 215 5.03 1.22 5.72
N ALA A 216 4.67 0.17 4.98
CA ALA A 216 3.59 -0.74 5.36
C ALA A 216 4.15 -2.04 5.95
N ILE A 217 3.37 -2.65 6.82
CA ILE A 217 3.56 -4.02 7.30
C ILE A 217 2.62 -4.91 6.50
N GLY A 218 3.13 -5.52 5.44
CA GLY A 218 2.35 -6.38 4.56
C GLY A 218 2.38 -7.87 4.96
N GLY A 219 1.64 -8.70 4.20
CA GLY A 219 1.60 -10.13 4.39
C GLY A 219 1.01 -10.59 5.72
N LEU A 220 0.08 -9.80 6.27
CA LEU A 220 -0.76 -10.12 7.41
C LEU A 220 -2.24 -10.06 6.99
N SER A 221 -3.13 -10.67 7.79
CA SER A 221 -4.55 -10.87 7.44
C SER A 221 -4.74 -11.64 6.12
N VAL A 222 -3.89 -12.63 5.90
CA VAL A 222 -3.88 -13.48 4.69
C VAL A 222 -4.36 -14.91 4.97
N GLY A 223 -4.99 -15.12 6.15
CA GLY A 223 -5.57 -16.40 6.57
C GLY A 223 -4.97 -16.97 7.86
N GLU A 224 -3.99 -16.31 8.47
CA GLU A 224 -3.41 -16.69 9.76
C GLU A 224 -4.40 -16.42 10.92
N PRO A 225 -4.27 -17.15 12.06
CA PRO A 225 -4.97 -16.82 13.29
C PRO A 225 -4.62 -15.42 13.79
N LYS A 226 -5.58 -14.73 14.43
CA LYS A 226 -5.37 -13.37 14.96
C LYS A 226 -4.25 -13.27 15.96
N GLU A 227 -4.10 -14.29 16.80
CA GLU A 227 -3.05 -14.40 17.80
C GLU A 227 -1.66 -14.38 17.17
N LEU A 228 -1.50 -15.15 16.08
CA LEU A 228 -0.25 -15.19 15.31
C LEU A 228 0.02 -13.85 14.59
N MET A 229 -1.01 -13.21 14.03
CA MET A 229 -0.88 -11.88 13.45
C MET A 229 -0.36 -10.87 14.47
N ILE A 230 -0.93 -10.87 15.70
CA ILE A 230 -0.51 -9.95 16.77
C ILE A 230 0.93 -10.26 17.22
N GLU A 231 1.29 -11.55 17.36
CA GLU A 231 2.64 -11.97 17.69
C GLU A 231 3.66 -11.46 16.66
N VAL A 232 3.37 -11.66 15.38
CA VAL A 232 4.22 -11.17 14.29
C VAL A 232 4.33 -9.65 14.28
N LEU A 233 3.23 -8.94 14.48
CA LEU A 233 3.24 -7.46 14.59
C LEU A 233 4.16 -7.00 15.73
N ASN A 234 4.00 -7.57 16.91
CA ASN A 234 4.81 -7.21 18.07
C ASN A 234 6.31 -7.50 17.85
N SER A 235 6.63 -8.55 17.09
CA SER A 235 8.02 -8.92 16.80
C SER A 235 8.69 -8.02 15.75
N CYS A 236 7.94 -7.33 14.90
CA CYS A 236 8.50 -6.65 13.72
C CYS A 236 8.25 -5.15 13.64
N VAL A 237 7.29 -4.61 14.42
CA VAL A 237 6.91 -3.19 14.31
C VAL A 237 8.08 -2.23 14.60
N ASP A 238 9.02 -2.62 15.45
CA ASP A 238 10.17 -1.81 15.84
C ASP A 238 11.35 -1.88 14.85
N TYR A 239 11.27 -2.74 13.84
CA TYR A 239 12.25 -2.72 12.74
C TYR A 239 12.04 -1.54 11.79
N LEU A 240 10.86 -0.91 11.82
CA LEU A 240 10.56 0.28 11.02
C LEU A 240 10.83 1.56 11.83
N PRO A 241 11.35 2.64 11.18
CA PRO A 241 11.66 3.89 11.85
C PRO A 241 10.43 4.48 12.57
N ALA A 242 10.65 4.96 13.80
CA ALA A 242 9.57 5.51 14.62
C ALA A 242 9.07 6.87 14.13
N GLU A 243 9.94 7.62 13.46
CA GLU A 243 9.69 8.95 12.87
C GLU A 243 9.06 8.89 11.48
N LYS A 244 8.83 7.70 10.93
CA LYS A 244 8.14 7.50 9.65
C LYS A 244 6.71 7.01 9.88
N ALA A 245 5.82 7.33 8.93
CA ALA A 245 4.48 6.77 8.91
C ALA A 245 4.51 5.25 8.77
N ARG A 246 3.64 4.56 9.49
CA ARG A 246 3.46 3.10 9.39
C ARG A 246 2.01 2.80 9.02
N TYR A 247 1.82 1.90 8.08
CA TYR A 247 0.51 1.44 7.59
C TYR A 247 0.40 -0.07 7.81
N LEU A 248 -0.79 -0.56 8.21
CA LEU A 248 -1.14 -1.97 8.36
C LEU A 248 -2.40 -2.27 7.55
#